data_29926f55de6514ede235e3050434cc39
#
_entry.id   29926f55de6514ede235e3050434cc39
#
_cell.length_a   1.000
_cell.length_b   1.000
_cell.length_c   1.000
_cell.angle_alpha   90.00
_cell.angle_beta   90.00
_cell.angle_gamma   90.00
#
_symmetry.space_group_name_H-M   'P 1'
#
loop_
_entity.id
_entity.type
_entity.pdbx_description
1 polymer ?
#
loop_
_entity_poly.entity_id
_entity_poly.type
_entity_poly.pdbx_seq_one_letter_code
_entity_poly.pdbx_strand_id
1 'polypeptide(L)'
;DIPGATEATYTVDAAYAGKYLRVKVTSENTVSSTQKKSSYGTQSFAPLGPVTLKGQYKLAGIEFADKNVTLSVGSKITPSVQVPGSWSGSTKDVPDDAELTMAWYASENGTDWTELTDGIDTADGGLTISDALVGKRIKVTASALDNTVEWVSSDSVTAAGEYNLLRVIASPQINSDSTRLVSGDSVKATAQAKRADGSATNGIDVTGQSTVAWYAADDAKAPAADWTLLPDMSGATATVSASAAGKYLKAVATSGNSTVELVSVNPVIAAGSLEAAVQKLSDANKQIAVDYSAKGGNVNDVLKAQLANLGFTDIDVKVSEGGVAFKAGDAKATVGISDAQDKTNGDVTFFFIDPNDYTGYNIDGLRSADVVFELSRDGKTEYYQPNKTVQVAWDEARVQQMLDDAAEQIAIGYAAGDSAESVTSNLTLPYRAGSKNKFEVSWKSSDGDVIWPSGYGWEDYTGKVTRVSSDRAVTLTATVSFVSGGPSDVEGSHNFTVTVKGDPEKVAADKKALQEKVDATFTYNNIKYSGTDTVADKDGLTADLQMPLPKDISVDGKYYEVKYSASTDDITFNGYKGTVYQPLPGAEAANTKITLTVTDKSNAEVTAS
;
A
#
# COMPACT_ATOMS: atom_id res chain seq x y z
N ASP A 1 40.17 -23.12 -22.19
CA ASP A 1 38.77 -23.49 -22.45
C ASP A 1 38.51 -24.92 -21.97
N ILE A 2 37.34 -25.21 -21.51
CA ILE A 2 36.92 -26.55 -21.11
C ILE A 2 36.49 -27.30 -22.38
N PRO A 3 37.14 -28.41 -22.75
CA PRO A 3 36.82 -29.15 -23.96
C PRO A 3 35.35 -29.65 -23.91
N GLY A 4 34.56 -29.39 -24.95
CA GLY A 4 33.18 -29.83 -25.07
C GLY A 4 32.15 -29.01 -24.32
N ALA A 5 32.52 -27.97 -23.57
CA ALA A 5 31.60 -27.07 -22.88
C ALA A 5 31.10 -25.95 -23.82
N THR A 6 30.31 -26.32 -24.83
CA THR A 6 29.80 -25.44 -25.89
C THR A 6 28.28 -25.18 -25.79
N GLU A 7 27.59 -25.92 -24.94
CA GLU A 7 26.16 -25.80 -24.75
C GLU A 7 25.79 -24.67 -23.78
N ALA A 8 24.53 -24.29 -23.75
CA ALA A 8 23.98 -23.28 -22.83
C ALA A 8 24.07 -23.69 -21.35
N THR A 9 24.22 -24.99 -21.10
CA THR A 9 24.43 -25.57 -19.77
C THR A 9 25.66 -26.43 -19.74
N TYR A 10 26.40 -26.41 -18.63
CA TYR A 10 27.56 -27.24 -18.39
C TYR A 10 27.48 -27.83 -16.98
N THR A 11 27.57 -29.18 -16.89
CA THR A 11 27.72 -29.87 -15.60
C THR A 11 29.19 -29.83 -15.19
N VAL A 12 29.47 -29.21 -14.05
CA VAL A 12 30.83 -28.99 -13.58
C VAL A 12 31.43 -30.31 -13.11
N ASP A 13 32.58 -30.68 -13.72
CA ASP A 13 33.34 -31.87 -13.33
C ASP A 13 34.16 -31.62 -12.06
N ALA A 14 34.30 -32.65 -11.21
CA ALA A 14 35.11 -32.65 -10.01
C ALA A 14 36.60 -32.30 -10.26
N ALA A 15 37.11 -32.54 -11.45
CA ALA A 15 38.46 -32.17 -11.85
C ALA A 15 38.75 -30.64 -11.84
N TYR A 16 37.67 -29.84 -11.76
CA TYR A 16 37.79 -28.38 -11.66
C TYR A 16 37.69 -27.87 -10.21
N ALA A 17 37.67 -28.75 -9.21
CA ALA A 17 37.72 -28.34 -7.82
C ALA A 17 38.86 -27.36 -7.52
N GLY A 18 38.58 -26.32 -6.76
CA GLY A 18 39.53 -25.24 -6.44
C GLY A 18 39.79 -24.24 -7.57
N LYS A 19 39.21 -24.44 -8.76
CA LYS A 19 39.37 -23.51 -9.91
C LYS A 19 38.17 -22.56 -10.04
N TYR A 20 38.44 -21.41 -10.63
CA TYR A 20 37.40 -20.47 -11.03
C TYR A 20 36.95 -20.75 -12.47
N LEU A 21 35.65 -20.79 -12.69
CA LEU A 21 35.06 -20.96 -14.01
C LEU A 21 34.62 -19.61 -14.57
N ARG A 22 34.79 -19.45 -15.89
CA ARG A 22 34.31 -18.26 -16.58
C ARG A 22 33.53 -18.69 -17.82
N VAL A 23 32.35 -18.11 -17.97
CA VAL A 23 31.55 -18.26 -19.19
C VAL A 23 31.98 -17.18 -20.19
N LYS A 24 32.18 -17.60 -21.43
CA LYS A 24 32.46 -16.75 -22.56
C LYS A 24 31.41 -17.02 -23.62
N VAL A 25 30.61 -16.04 -23.95
CA VAL A 25 29.61 -16.15 -25.02
C VAL A 25 30.11 -15.38 -26.23
N THR A 26 30.14 -16.05 -27.37
CA THR A 26 30.52 -15.45 -28.65
C THR A 26 29.34 -15.52 -29.60
N SER A 27 28.94 -14.39 -30.16
CA SER A 27 27.90 -14.33 -31.20
C SER A 27 28.58 -14.14 -32.56
N GLU A 28 28.21 -14.97 -33.51
CA GLU A 28 28.68 -14.88 -34.91
C GLU A 28 27.72 -14.08 -35.80
N ASN A 29 26.55 -13.71 -35.30
CA ASN A 29 25.53 -13.02 -36.08
C ASN A 29 25.82 -11.53 -36.25
N THR A 30 25.85 -11.10 -37.52
CA THR A 30 25.88 -9.70 -37.93
C THR A 30 24.53 -9.06 -37.69
N VAL A 31 24.53 -7.94 -37.00
CA VAL A 31 23.35 -7.20 -36.64
C VAL A 31 22.85 -6.33 -37.78
N SER A 32 21.53 -6.20 -37.88
CA SER A 32 20.87 -5.25 -38.75
C SER A 32 21.29 -3.81 -38.43
N SER A 33 21.46 -2.99 -39.45
CA SER A 33 22.03 -1.64 -39.44
C SER A 33 21.32 -0.58 -38.60
N THR A 34 20.24 -0.93 -37.90
CA THR A 34 19.40 0.00 -37.15
C THR A 34 19.60 -0.01 -35.63
N GLN A 35 20.42 -0.92 -35.11
CA GLN A 35 20.76 -0.92 -33.69
C GLN A 35 22.16 -0.40 -33.44
N LYS A 36 22.27 0.57 -32.51
CA LYS A 36 23.56 1.11 -32.08
C LYS A 36 24.50 -0.02 -31.67
N LYS A 37 25.67 -0.06 -32.28
CA LYS A 37 26.79 -0.93 -31.90
C LYS A 37 27.15 -0.74 -30.42
N SER A 38 26.67 -1.63 -29.57
CA SER A 38 27.29 -1.84 -28.26
C SER A 38 27.48 -3.33 -28.07
N SER A 39 28.76 -3.74 -28.12
CA SER A 39 29.27 -5.04 -27.70
C SER A 39 28.73 -6.27 -28.45
N TYR A 40 28.95 -6.33 -29.75
CA TYR A 40 28.89 -7.59 -30.49
C TYR A 40 30.30 -8.22 -30.56
N GLY A 41 30.38 -9.48 -30.37
CA GLY A 41 31.60 -10.22 -30.32
C GLY A 41 31.58 -11.20 -29.17
N THR A 42 32.59 -11.17 -28.38
CA THR A 42 32.75 -12.05 -27.22
C THR A 42 32.43 -11.29 -25.94
N GLN A 43 31.50 -11.79 -25.15
CA GLN A 43 31.25 -11.32 -23.81
C GLN A 43 31.73 -12.37 -22.79
N SER A 44 32.52 -11.94 -21.83
CA SER A 44 32.94 -12.78 -20.71
C SER A 44 32.28 -12.32 -19.44
N PHE A 45 31.71 -13.24 -18.70
CA PHE A 45 31.11 -12.97 -17.40
C PHE A 45 32.18 -13.02 -16.30
N ALA A 46 31.87 -12.47 -15.14
CA ALA A 46 32.74 -12.57 -13.97
C ALA A 46 32.99 -14.05 -13.62
N PRO A 47 34.20 -14.38 -13.14
CA PRO A 47 34.48 -15.75 -12.73
C PRO A 47 33.54 -16.22 -11.61
N LEU A 48 33.07 -17.44 -11.73
CA LEU A 48 32.31 -18.16 -10.70
C LEU A 48 33.25 -19.12 -9.97
N GLY A 49 33.14 -19.24 -8.70
CA GLY A 49 33.92 -20.20 -7.93
C GLY A 49 34.68 -19.57 -6.75
N PRO A 50 35.63 -20.30 -6.15
CA PRO A 50 36.16 -21.58 -6.64
C PRO A 50 35.09 -22.70 -6.65
N VAL A 51 35.23 -23.63 -7.62
CA VAL A 51 34.44 -24.86 -7.66
C VAL A 51 34.76 -25.70 -6.44
N THR A 52 33.73 -26.14 -5.73
CA THR A 52 33.83 -27.07 -4.61
C THR A 52 33.40 -28.47 -5.04
N LEU A 53 33.94 -29.50 -4.40
CA LEU A 53 33.43 -30.86 -4.60
C LEU A 53 32.00 -30.96 -4.02
N LYS A 54 31.21 -31.85 -4.61
CA LYS A 54 29.87 -32.13 -4.13
C LYS A 54 29.92 -32.59 -2.67
N GLY A 55 29.06 -32.03 -1.81
CA GLY A 55 29.07 -32.28 -0.37
C GLY A 55 30.08 -31.47 0.44
N GLN A 56 31.05 -30.82 -0.24
CA GLN A 56 32.13 -30.08 0.40
C GLN A 56 32.03 -28.59 0.09
N TYR A 57 31.56 -27.83 1.03
CA TYR A 57 31.27 -26.42 0.85
C TYR A 57 32.19 -25.55 1.72
N LYS A 58 32.57 -24.39 1.20
CA LYS A 58 33.22 -23.36 2.01
C LYS A 58 32.17 -22.69 2.89
N LEU A 59 32.28 -22.87 4.20
CA LEU A 59 31.37 -22.29 5.16
C LEU A 59 31.62 -20.79 5.32
N ALA A 60 30.56 -20.01 5.49
CA ALA A 60 30.59 -18.57 5.68
C ALA A 60 30.24 -18.14 7.11
N GLY A 61 29.47 -18.94 7.82
CA GLY A 61 29.03 -18.65 9.19
C GLY A 61 27.93 -19.59 9.65
N ILE A 62 27.39 -19.30 10.82
CA ILE A 62 26.24 -19.99 11.40
C ILE A 62 25.21 -18.93 11.75
N GLU A 63 23.98 -19.11 11.25
CA GLU A 63 22.78 -18.40 11.66
C GLU A 63 21.86 -19.36 12.42
N PHE A 64 20.67 -18.91 12.80
CA PHE A 64 19.67 -19.75 13.42
C PHE A 64 18.42 -19.84 12.57
N ALA A 65 17.88 -21.06 12.43
CA ALA A 65 16.66 -21.33 11.68
C ALA A 65 15.45 -20.58 12.26
N ASP A 66 15.34 -20.57 13.59
CA ASP A 66 14.39 -19.69 14.29
C ASP A 66 15.12 -18.51 14.93
N LYS A 67 14.82 -17.30 14.46
CA LYS A 67 15.38 -16.06 15.01
C LYS A 67 14.61 -15.54 16.24
N ASN A 68 13.50 -16.18 16.63
CA ASN A 68 12.67 -15.77 17.77
C ASN A 68 12.90 -16.64 19.02
N VAL A 69 14.11 -17.11 19.19
CA VAL A 69 14.52 -17.95 20.34
C VAL A 69 15.41 -17.15 21.28
N THR A 70 15.23 -17.37 22.59
CA THR A 70 16.07 -16.81 23.67
C THR A 70 17.04 -17.84 24.19
N LEU A 71 18.10 -17.41 24.93
CA LEU A 71 19.02 -18.25 25.65
C LEU A 71 18.47 -18.62 27.07
N SER A 72 17.30 -19.24 27.10
CA SER A 72 16.65 -19.64 28.36
C SER A 72 16.40 -21.15 28.38
N VAL A 73 16.44 -21.75 29.54
CA VAL A 73 16.12 -23.18 29.70
C VAL A 73 14.77 -23.53 29.07
N GLY A 74 14.73 -24.64 28.33
CA GLY A 74 13.59 -25.10 27.55
C GLY A 74 13.54 -24.59 26.11
N SER A 75 14.36 -23.62 25.75
CA SER A 75 14.48 -23.18 24.36
C SER A 75 15.25 -24.22 23.52
N LYS A 76 14.84 -24.40 22.24
CA LYS A 76 15.60 -25.16 21.26
C LYS A 76 16.25 -24.19 20.28
N ILE A 77 17.55 -24.27 20.11
CA ILE A 77 18.32 -23.46 19.18
C ILE A 77 18.81 -24.37 18.06
N THR A 78 18.34 -24.12 16.83
CA THR A 78 18.72 -24.92 15.66
C THR A 78 19.64 -24.09 14.78
N PRO A 79 20.91 -24.50 14.58
CA PRO A 79 21.86 -23.81 13.73
C PRO A 79 21.50 -24.00 12.27
N SER A 80 21.65 -22.94 11.47
CA SER A 80 21.63 -22.97 10.02
C SER A 80 23.01 -22.56 9.52
N VAL A 81 23.75 -23.53 8.99
CA VAL A 81 25.10 -23.30 8.48
C VAL A 81 25.03 -22.59 7.14
N GLN A 82 25.80 -21.54 6.98
CA GLN A 82 25.75 -20.67 5.82
C GLN A 82 26.95 -20.88 4.91
N VAL A 83 26.71 -20.78 3.60
CA VAL A 83 27.73 -20.68 2.56
C VAL A 83 27.62 -19.35 1.84
N PRO A 84 28.69 -18.87 1.15
CA PRO A 84 28.60 -17.65 0.35
C PRO A 84 27.48 -17.72 -0.69
N GLY A 85 26.68 -16.66 -0.76
CA GLY A 85 25.63 -16.49 -1.76
C GLY A 85 26.15 -16.01 -3.10
N SER A 86 25.22 -15.72 -4.01
CA SER A 86 25.54 -15.27 -5.39
C SER A 86 26.00 -13.82 -5.50
N TRP A 87 25.85 -13.02 -4.44
CA TRP A 87 26.25 -11.60 -4.40
C TRP A 87 27.33 -11.39 -3.35
N SER A 88 28.24 -10.45 -3.58
CA SER A 88 29.28 -10.12 -2.61
C SER A 88 28.68 -9.79 -1.23
N GLY A 89 29.09 -10.54 -0.20
CA GLY A 89 28.61 -10.38 1.18
C GLY A 89 27.26 -11.03 1.51
N SER A 90 26.60 -11.67 0.54
CA SER A 90 25.42 -12.47 0.81
C SER A 90 25.78 -13.90 1.25
N THR A 91 24.90 -14.49 2.06
CA THR A 91 24.94 -15.90 2.47
C THR A 91 23.66 -16.60 2.07
N LYS A 92 23.70 -17.91 2.03
CA LYS A 92 22.55 -18.81 1.88
C LYS A 92 22.80 -20.07 2.70
N ASP A 93 21.73 -20.79 3.00
CA ASP A 93 21.83 -22.07 3.70
C ASP A 93 22.71 -23.04 2.92
N VAL A 94 23.51 -23.81 3.65
CA VAL A 94 24.30 -24.88 3.06
C VAL A 94 23.35 -25.89 2.40
N PRO A 95 23.69 -26.42 1.20
CA PRO A 95 22.86 -27.46 0.57
C PRO A 95 22.72 -28.73 1.42
N ASP A 96 21.61 -29.45 1.26
CA ASP A 96 21.27 -30.67 2.01
C ASP A 96 22.27 -31.82 1.84
N ASP A 97 23.06 -31.79 0.77
CA ASP A 97 24.11 -32.79 0.50
C ASP A 97 25.46 -32.45 1.13
N ALA A 98 25.52 -31.43 2.01
CA ALA A 98 26.75 -31.05 2.66
C ALA A 98 27.18 -32.06 3.73
N GLU A 99 28.47 -32.45 3.67
CA GLU A 99 29.10 -33.27 4.70
C GLU A 99 29.59 -32.38 5.84
N LEU A 100 28.71 -32.16 6.83
CA LEU A 100 29.01 -31.31 7.98
C LEU A 100 29.28 -32.12 9.25
N THR A 101 30.25 -31.69 10.02
CA THR A 101 30.42 -32.09 11.41
C THR A 101 30.09 -30.90 12.29
N MET A 102 29.11 -31.06 13.20
CA MET A 102 28.72 -30.02 14.15
C MET A 102 28.97 -30.50 15.56
N ALA A 103 29.40 -29.58 16.43
CA ALA A 103 29.57 -29.84 17.86
C ALA A 103 29.15 -28.63 18.69
N TRP A 104 28.53 -28.88 19.82
CA TRP A 104 28.13 -27.88 20.81
C TRP A 104 29.05 -27.90 22.02
N TYR A 105 29.25 -26.73 22.57
CA TYR A 105 30.13 -26.56 23.75
C TYR A 105 29.47 -25.59 24.74
N ALA A 106 29.82 -25.76 26.02
CA ALA A 106 29.48 -24.81 27.08
C ALA A 106 30.72 -24.33 27.82
N SER A 107 30.69 -23.11 28.34
CA SER A 107 31.77 -22.51 29.09
C SER A 107 31.23 -21.61 30.22
N GLU A 108 31.81 -21.66 31.41
CA GLU A 108 31.52 -20.76 32.53
C GLU A 108 32.24 -19.40 32.42
N ASN A 109 33.42 -19.40 31.78
CA ASN A 109 34.30 -18.22 31.71
C ASN A 109 34.43 -17.65 30.29
N GLY A 110 33.83 -18.31 29.29
CA GLY A 110 33.91 -17.90 27.87
C GLY A 110 35.22 -18.24 27.15
N THR A 111 36.14 -18.94 27.84
CA THR A 111 37.47 -19.35 27.30
C THR A 111 37.67 -20.85 27.32
N ASP A 112 37.27 -21.50 28.40
CA ASP A 112 37.43 -22.95 28.56
C ASP A 112 36.13 -23.65 28.16
N TRP A 113 36.14 -24.30 27.02
CA TRP A 113 34.97 -24.88 26.39
C TRP A 113 34.93 -26.40 26.57
N THR A 114 33.84 -26.91 27.13
CA THR A 114 33.57 -28.34 27.26
C THR A 114 32.51 -28.74 26.25
N GLU A 115 32.78 -29.79 25.47
CA GLU A 115 31.84 -30.33 24.51
C GLU A 115 30.61 -30.91 25.18
N LEU A 116 29.44 -30.66 24.58
CA LEU A 116 28.14 -31.16 25.02
C LEU A 116 27.82 -32.45 24.26
N THR A 117 27.33 -33.44 25.02
CA THR A 117 26.88 -34.73 24.46
C THR A 117 25.36 -34.90 24.60
N ASP A 118 24.75 -34.13 25.50
CA ASP A 118 23.33 -34.23 25.84
C ASP A 118 22.53 -33.04 25.28
N GLY A 119 21.26 -33.28 25.03
CA GLY A 119 20.31 -32.25 24.56
C GLY A 119 20.41 -31.89 23.08
N ILE A 120 21.25 -32.59 22.32
CA ILE A 120 21.46 -32.37 20.89
C ILE A 120 20.47 -33.23 20.09
N ASP A 121 19.68 -32.59 19.25
CA ASP A 121 18.82 -33.30 18.31
C ASP A 121 19.65 -33.69 17.06
N THR A 122 19.79 -34.99 16.86
CA THR A 122 20.59 -35.53 15.75
C THR A 122 19.96 -35.32 14.38
N ALA A 123 18.67 -34.95 14.32
CA ALA A 123 17.98 -34.73 13.05
C ALA A 123 18.29 -33.36 12.43
N ASP A 124 18.43 -32.32 13.26
CA ASP A 124 18.66 -30.95 12.82
C ASP A 124 19.87 -30.28 13.47
N GLY A 125 20.62 -31.00 14.30
CA GLY A 125 21.77 -30.48 15.03
C GLY A 125 21.43 -29.44 16.10
N GLY A 126 20.13 -29.28 16.43
CA GLY A 126 19.66 -28.30 17.41
C GLY A 126 19.99 -28.68 18.85
N LEU A 127 20.28 -27.67 19.66
CA LEU A 127 20.49 -27.83 21.11
C LEU A 127 19.22 -27.42 21.88
N THR A 128 18.69 -28.33 22.67
CA THR A 128 17.70 -28.01 23.72
C THR A 128 18.41 -27.57 24.99
N ILE A 129 18.17 -26.34 25.42
CA ILE A 129 18.84 -25.75 26.59
C ILE A 129 18.27 -26.37 27.85
N SER A 130 19.14 -27.02 28.65
CA SER A 130 18.81 -27.63 29.93
C SER A 130 19.28 -26.78 31.12
N ASP A 131 18.77 -27.12 32.32
CA ASP A 131 19.17 -26.47 33.57
C ASP A 131 20.69 -26.56 33.86
N ALA A 132 21.36 -27.61 33.38
CA ALA A 132 22.81 -27.78 33.54
C ALA A 132 23.64 -26.68 32.79
N LEU A 133 23.02 -25.95 31.91
CA LEU A 133 23.66 -24.88 31.12
C LEU A 133 23.44 -23.48 31.71
N VAL A 134 22.62 -23.34 32.76
CA VAL A 134 22.37 -22.03 33.41
C VAL A 134 23.68 -21.39 33.86
N GLY A 135 23.85 -20.11 33.54
CA GLY A 135 25.06 -19.33 33.83
C GLY A 135 26.21 -19.52 32.84
N LYS A 136 26.13 -20.54 31.96
CA LYS A 136 27.19 -20.82 30.98
C LYS A 136 26.90 -20.12 29.67
N ARG A 137 27.96 -19.77 28.96
CA ARG A 137 27.88 -19.40 27.53
C ARG A 137 27.92 -20.66 26.66
N ILE A 138 27.27 -20.63 25.52
CA ILE A 138 27.26 -21.76 24.58
C ILE A 138 27.93 -21.39 23.27
N LYS A 139 28.48 -22.39 22.64
CA LYS A 139 29.12 -22.26 21.32
C LYS A 139 28.72 -23.45 20.46
N VAL A 140 28.50 -23.19 19.18
CA VAL A 140 28.38 -24.24 18.17
C VAL A 140 29.46 -24.04 17.12
N THR A 141 30.06 -25.14 16.69
CA THR A 141 30.98 -25.17 15.55
C THR A 141 30.39 -26.01 14.44
N ALA A 142 30.64 -25.63 13.21
CA ALA A 142 30.35 -26.44 12.03
C ALA A 142 31.61 -26.52 11.17
N SER A 143 31.98 -27.73 10.77
CA SER A 143 33.17 -28.00 9.98
C SER A 143 32.80 -28.73 8.70
N ALA A 144 33.42 -28.33 7.59
CA ALA A 144 33.41 -29.01 6.30
C ALA A 144 34.80 -28.91 5.67
N LEU A 145 35.43 -30.03 5.32
CA LEU A 145 36.84 -30.07 4.90
C LEU A 145 37.78 -29.42 5.93
N ASP A 146 38.50 -28.42 5.49
CA ASP A 146 39.47 -27.66 6.29
C ASP A 146 38.90 -26.34 6.81
N ASN A 147 37.59 -26.13 6.63
CA ASN A 147 36.91 -24.89 7.02
C ASN A 147 35.98 -25.12 8.19
N THR A 148 36.25 -24.44 9.28
CA THR A 148 35.38 -24.42 10.47
C THR A 148 34.87 -23.02 10.71
N VAL A 149 33.57 -22.93 10.96
CA VAL A 149 32.90 -21.70 11.40
C VAL A 149 32.34 -21.94 12.80
N GLU A 150 32.26 -20.89 13.59
CA GLU A 150 31.68 -20.96 14.92
C GLU A 150 30.73 -19.80 15.18
N TRP A 151 29.80 -20.05 16.05
CA TRP A 151 28.99 -19.04 16.72
C TRP A 151 29.14 -19.21 18.23
N VAL A 152 29.24 -18.08 18.92
CA VAL A 152 29.36 -18.02 20.37
C VAL A 152 28.31 -17.08 20.93
N SER A 153 27.58 -17.51 21.95
CA SER A 153 26.59 -16.68 22.59
C SER A 153 27.20 -15.42 23.22
N SER A 154 26.55 -14.27 23.06
CA SER A 154 26.96 -13.01 23.71
C SER A 154 26.68 -13.04 25.22
N ASP A 155 25.63 -13.74 25.60
CA ASP A 155 25.15 -13.80 26.97
C ASP A 155 25.17 -15.25 27.48
N SER A 156 25.07 -15.42 28.81
CA SER A 156 24.91 -16.73 29.42
C SER A 156 23.45 -17.19 29.37
N VAL A 157 23.27 -18.50 29.44
CA VAL A 157 21.97 -19.15 29.55
C VAL A 157 21.28 -18.72 30.86
N THR A 158 19.99 -18.39 30.76
CA THR A 158 19.14 -18.07 31.92
C THR A 158 18.30 -19.26 32.37
N ALA A 159 17.82 -19.24 33.59
CA ALA A 159 16.89 -20.25 34.10
C ALA A 159 15.55 -20.23 33.36
N ALA A 160 14.75 -21.27 33.55
CA ALA A 160 13.41 -21.36 32.93
C ALA A 160 12.53 -20.17 33.38
N GLY A 161 11.95 -19.49 32.39
CA GLY A 161 11.13 -18.29 32.63
C GLY A 161 11.92 -17.01 32.95
N GLU A 162 13.24 -17.06 32.96
CA GLU A 162 14.12 -15.90 33.08
C GLU A 162 14.76 -15.58 31.72
N TYR A 163 15.06 -14.29 31.50
CA TYR A 163 15.53 -13.83 30.19
C TYR A 163 16.62 -12.77 30.31
N ASN A 164 17.60 -12.81 29.43
CA ASN A 164 18.52 -11.70 29.21
C ASN A 164 17.77 -10.56 28.55
N LEU A 165 17.46 -9.51 29.28
CA LEU A 165 16.70 -8.38 28.73
C LEU A 165 17.55 -7.53 27.78
N LEU A 166 16.95 -7.11 26.67
CA LEU A 166 17.55 -6.20 25.71
C LEU A 166 17.23 -4.75 26.08
N ARG A 167 15.96 -4.49 26.34
CA ARG A 167 15.44 -3.15 26.65
C ARG A 167 14.00 -3.22 27.17
N VAL A 168 13.57 -2.14 27.77
CA VAL A 168 12.14 -1.87 27.97
C VAL A 168 11.73 -0.72 27.04
N ILE A 169 10.56 -0.82 26.43
CA ILE A 169 9.94 0.24 25.63
C ILE A 169 8.61 0.60 26.25
N ALA A 170 8.11 1.80 25.99
CA ALA A 170 6.82 2.26 26.50
C ALA A 170 5.89 2.74 25.38
N SER A 171 4.60 2.60 25.59
CA SER A 171 3.54 3.16 24.75
C SER A 171 2.54 3.94 25.63
N PRO A 172 2.42 5.27 25.43
CA PRO A 172 3.18 6.07 24.47
C PRO A 172 4.69 6.07 24.77
N GLN A 173 5.51 6.42 23.77
CA GLN A 173 6.98 6.37 23.84
C GLN A 173 7.52 7.50 24.73
N ILE A 174 7.70 7.25 26.02
CA ILE A 174 8.06 8.26 27.05
C ILE A 174 9.45 8.88 26.85
N ASN A 175 10.34 8.24 26.11
CA ASN A 175 11.67 8.76 25.76
C ASN A 175 11.69 9.55 24.44
N SER A 176 10.55 10.07 24.02
CA SER A 176 10.42 10.99 22.90
C SER A 176 10.14 12.41 23.38
N ASP A 177 10.81 13.40 22.79
CA ASP A 177 10.58 14.83 23.09
C ASP A 177 9.14 15.28 22.84
N SER A 178 8.45 14.59 21.90
CA SER A 178 7.06 14.88 21.56
C SER A 178 6.04 14.28 22.55
N THR A 179 6.44 13.38 23.42
CA THR A 179 5.53 12.71 24.36
C THR A 179 5.52 13.43 25.70
N ARG A 180 4.35 13.90 26.09
CA ARG A 180 4.10 14.50 27.41
C ARG A 180 2.95 13.77 28.07
N LEU A 181 3.21 13.07 29.17
CA LEU A 181 2.20 12.39 29.93
C LEU A 181 1.54 13.35 30.93
N VAL A 182 0.24 13.19 31.08
CA VAL A 182 -0.53 13.83 32.14
C VAL A 182 -0.82 12.78 33.22
N SER A 183 -0.75 13.15 34.49
CA SER A 183 -1.16 12.23 35.57
C SER A 183 -2.63 11.79 35.34
N GLY A 184 -2.85 10.49 35.44
CA GLY A 184 -4.12 9.86 35.02
C GLY A 184 -4.10 9.22 33.63
N ASP A 185 -3.06 9.46 32.81
CA ASP A 185 -2.90 8.78 31.52
C ASP A 185 -2.54 7.31 31.71
N SER A 186 -2.88 6.49 30.73
CA SER A 186 -2.42 5.10 30.69
C SER A 186 -1.06 5.02 30.01
N VAL A 187 -0.15 4.25 30.58
CA VAL A 187 1.14 3.93 30.01
C VAL A 187 1.38 2.43 30.07
N LYS A 188 1.94 1.85 29.01
CA LYS A 188 2.28 0.43 28.94
C LYS A 188 3.77 0.28 28.68
N ALA A 189 4.47 -0.46 29.55
CA ALA A 189 5.84 -0.89 29.30
C ALA A 189 5.86 -2.30 28.68
N THR A 190 6.80 -2.54 27.78
CA THR A 190 7.03 -3.85 27.18
C THR A 190 8.49 -4.22 27.38
N ALA A 191 8.75 -5.30 28.12
CA ALA A 191 10.07 -5.86 28.31
C ALA A 191 10.43 -6.75 27.11
N GLN A 192 11.58 -6.49 26.51
CA GLN A 192 12.07 -7.27 25.38
C GLN A 192 13.36 -8.00 25.76
N ALA A 193 13.37 -9.32 25.52
CA ALA A 193 14.56 -10.15 25.68
C ALA A 193 15.46 -10.09 24.44
N LYS A 194 16.74 -10.32 24.65
CA LYS A 194 17.70 -10.56 23.59
C LYS A 194 17.40 -11.89 22.88
N ARG A 195 17.61 -11.90 21.61
CA ARG A 195 17.58 -13.13 20.81
C ARG A 195 18.84 -13.95 21.03
N ALA A 196 18.73 -15.25 20.88
CA ALA A 196 19.88 -16.16 20.97
C ALA A 196 20.98 -15.80 19.98
N ASP A 197 20.63 -15.34 18.78
CA ASP A 197 21.58 -14.92 17.73
C ASP A 197 22.36 -13.63 18.04
N GLY A 198 22.04 -12.96 19.15
CA GLY A 198 22.67 -11.69 19.54
C GLY A 198 22.16 -10.46 18.78
N SER A 199 21.12 -10.61 17.94
CA SER A 199 20.53 -9.48 17.20
C SER A 199 19.94 -8.43 18.15
N ALA A 200 20.40 -7.17 18.00
CA ALA A 200 19.94 -6.05 18.83
C ALA A 200 18.74 -5.30 18.26
N THR A 201 18.32 -5.61 17.04
CA THR A 201 17.30 -4.79 16.33
C THR A 201 15.88 -5.08 16.78
N ASN A 202 15.54 -6.33 17.04
CA ASN A 202 14.18 -6.75 17.43
C ASN A 202 14.25 -7.72 18.61
N GLY A 203 13.87 -7.26 19.80
CA GLY A 203 13.73 -8.12 20.96
C GLY A 203 12.47 -8.99 20.91
N ILE A 204 12.44 -10.03 21.74
CA ILE A 204 11.29 -10.91 21.97
C ILE A 204 10.50 -10.35 23.15
N ASP A 205 9.19 -10.16 22.99
CA ASP A 205 8.33 -9.70 24.10
C ASP A 205 8.23 -10.77 25.17
N VAL A 206 8.75 -10.46 26.36
CA VAL A 206 8.75 -11.29 27.55
C VAL A 206 8.10 -10.57 28.74
N THR A 207 7.22 -9.61 28.45
CA THR A 207 6.57 -8.77 29.47
C THR A 207 5.80 -9.61 30.48
N GLY A 208 5.13 -10.68 30.03
CA GLY A 208 4.36 -11.56 30.91
C GLY A 208 5.20 -12.40 31.88
N GLN A 209 6.51 -12.53 31.61
CA GLN A 209 7.48 -13.28 32.41
C GLN A 209 8.48 -12.36 33.12
N SER A 210 8.30 -11.04 33.04
CA SER A 210 9.15 -10.03 33.65
C SER A 210 8.35 -9.23 34.68
N THR A 211 9.04 -8.70 35.67
CA THR A 211 8.45 -7.70 36.57
C THR A 211 8.69 -6.31 36.00
N VAL A 212 7.68 -5.44 36.07
CA VAL A 212 7.80 -4.03 35.68
C VAL A 212 7.46 -3.17 36.89
N ALA A 213 8.36 -2.26 37.25
CA ALA A 213 8.18 -1.29 38.32
C ALA A 213 8.40 0.12 37.78
N TRP A 214 7.67 1.08 38.32
CA TRP A 214 7.72 2.48 37.93
C TRP A 214 8.27 3.35 39.04
N TYR A 215 9.10 4.31 38.67
CA TYR A 215 9.76 5.24 39.59
C TYR A 215 9.61 6.66 39.11
N ALA A 216 9.74 7.62 40.01
CA ALA A 216 9.78 9.05 39.69
C ALA A 216 10.95 9.75 40.35
N ALA A 217 11.52 10.77 39.69
CA ALA A 217 12.57 11.64 40.22
C ALA A 217 12.42 13.07 39.69
N ASP A 218 13.02 14.04 40.37
CA ASP A 218 12.96 15.45 39.98
C ASP A 218 13.90 15.76 38.78
N ASP A 219 14.84 14.88 38.48
CA ASP A 219 15.75 15.01 37.34
C ASP A 219 15.81 13.66 36.58
N ALA A 220 15.75 13.72 35.24
CA ALA A 220 15.87 12.55 34.38
C ALA A 220 17.22 11.83 34.51
N LYS A 221 18.27 12.53 34.99
CA LYS A 221 19.61 12.02 35.21
C LYS A 221 19.90 11.78 36.71
N ALA A 222 18.88 11.74 37.55
CA ALA A 222 19.02 11.51 38.97
C ALA A 222 19.81 10.22 39.27
N PRO A 223 20.66 10.18 40.29
CA PRO A 223 21.27 8.95 40.76
C PRO A 223 20.23 7.89 41.12
N ALA A 224 20.61 6.63 41.11
CA ALA A 224 19.69 5.52 41.40
C ALA A 224 18.93 5.65 42.74
N ALA A 225 19.60 6.23 43.76
CA ALA A 225 19.02 6.41 45.09
C ALA A 225 17.90 7.47 45.15
N ASP A 226 17.87 8.40 44.21
CA ASP A 226 16.90 9.51 44.16
C ASP A 226 15.60 9.16 43.41
N TRP A 227 15.57 7.98 42.79
CA TRP A 227 14.37 7.46 42.14
C TRP A 227 13.45 6.81 43.16
N THR A 228 12.29 7.37 43.37
CA THR A 228 11.27 6.87 44.29
C THR A 228 10.32 5.93 43.58
N LEU A 229 10.13 4.73 44.11
CA LEU A 229 9.14 3.77 43.60
C LEU A 229 7.73 4.34 43.70
N LEU A 230 6.95 4.11 42.67
CA LEU A 230 5.52 4.47 42.56
C LEU A 230 4.68 3.19 42.81
N PRO A 231 4.24 2.91 44.03
CA PRO A 231 3.57 1.65 44.34
C PRO A 231 2.17 1.54 43.71
N ASP A 232 1.56 2.67 43.39
CA ASP A 232 0.28 2.78 42.68
C ASP A 232 0.41 2.61 41.15
N MET A 233 1.62 2.56 40.64
CA MET A 233 1.95 2.23 39.26
C MET A 233 2.64 0.87 39.19
N SER A 234 1.91 -0.22 39.34
CA SER A 234 2.48 -1.57 39.34
C SER A 234 2.18 -2.32 38.04
N GLY A 235 3.16 -3.13 37.61
CA GLY A 235 3.04 -3.97 36.43
C GLY A 235 3.27 -3.22 35.10
N ALA A 236 3.10 -3.98 34.03
CA ALA A 236 3.42 -3.51 32.68
C ALA A 236 2.48 -2.40 32.18
N THR A 237 1.21 -2.44 32.54
CA THR A 237 0.23 -1.41 32.24
C THR A 237 -0.16 -0.69 33.52
N ALA A 238 0.01 0.62 33.55
CA ALA A 238 -0.27 1.44 34.71
C ALA A 238 -0.95 2.75 34.33
N THR A 239 -1.66 3.34 35.30
CA THR A 239 -2.15 4.72 35.21
C THR A 239 -1.09 5.63 35.86
N VAL A 240 -0.70 6.68 35.15
CA VAL A 240 0.32 7.61 35.65
C VAL A 240 -0.13 8.26 36.94
N SER A 241 0.66 8.04 38.02
CA SER A 241 0.36 8.52 39.36
C SER A 241 0.30 10.03 39.46
N ALA A 242 -0.61 10.53 40.29
CA ALA A 242 -0.64 11.95 40.67
C ALA A 242 0.64 12.37 41.41
N SER A 243 1.29 11.48 42.12
CA SER A 243 2.57 11.73 42.84
C SER A 243 3.77 11.90 41.88
N ALA A 244 3.60 11.53 40.61
CA ALA A 244 4.60 11.75 39.57
C ALA A 244 4.53 13.13 38.93
N ALA A 245 3.49 13.94 39.23
CA ALA A 245 3.34 15.25 38.66
C ALA A 245 4.57 16.16 38.93
N GLY A 246 5.11 16.77 37.89
CA GLY A 246 6.33 17.56 37.90
C GLY A 246 7.63 16.75 37.86
N LYS A 247 7.57 15.43 37.88
CA LYS A 247 8.73 14.52 37.95
C LYS A 247 8.87 13.71 36.65
N TYR A 248 10.09 13.26 36.40
CA TYR A 248 10.39 12.30 35.34
C TYR A 248 10.01 10.89 35.75
N LEU A 249 9.52 10.10 34.80
CA LEU A 249 9.18 8.69 35.01
C LEU A 249 10.31 7.78 34.55
N LYS A 250 10.50 6.68 35.27
CA LYS A 250 11.36 5.58 34.87
C LYS A 250 10.61 4.25 34.95
N ALA A 251 10.56 3.52 33.84
CA ALA A 251 10.15 2.12 33.83
C ALA A 251 11.36 1.23 33.99
N VAL A 252 11.30 0.27 34.94
CA VAL A 252 12.34 -0.73 35.16
C VAL A 252 11.73 -2.10 34.95
N ALA A 253 12.25 -2.86 33.99
CA ALA A 253 11.88 -4.24 33.76
C ALA A 253 12.98 -5.16 34.27
N THR A 254 12.59 -6.22 34.99
CA THR A 254 13.52 -7.21 35.59
C THR A 254 13.07 -8.62 35.24
N SER A 255 14.02 -9.47 34.85
CA SER A 255 13.84 -10.91 34.66
C SER A 255 15.08 -11.63 35.17
N GLY A 256 14.93 -12.43 36.25
CA GLY A 256 16.06 -13.00 36.93
C GLY A 256 17.07 -11.93 37.36
N ASN A 257 18.32 -12.08 36.95
CA ASN A 257 19.40 -11.12 37.21
C ASN A 257 19.53 -9.99 36.18
N SER A 258 18.68 -9.99 35.15
CA SER A 258 18.73 -8.99 34.09
C SER A 258 17.76 -7.86 34.37
N THR A 259 18.26 -6.62 34.30
CA THR A 259 17.45 -5.42 34.50
C THR A 259 17.73 -4.41 33.41
N VAL A 260 16.67 -3.79 32.89
CA VAL A 260 16.73 -2.70 31.88
C VAL A 260 15.80 -1.59 32.32
N GLU A 261 16.14 -0.36 31.95
CA GLU A 261 15.36 0.81 32.31
C GLU A 261 15.09 1.74 31.10
N LEU A 262 14.02 2.51 31.20
CA LEU A 262 13.63 3.55 30.27
C LEU A 262 13.18 4.78 31.05
N VAL A 263 13.78 5.92 30.78
CA VAL A 263 13.46 7.20 31.43
C VAL A 263 12.72 8.12 30.49
N SER A 264 11.71 8.84 30.99
CA SER A 264 10.99 9.85 30.21
C SER A 264 11.89 11.05 29.93
N VAL A 265 11.70 11.67 28.76
CA VAL A 265 12.40 12.90 28.38
C VAL A 265 11.73 14.12 29.01
N ASN A 266 10.40 14.07 29.13
CA ASN A 266 9.62 15.16 29.73
C ASN A 266 9.10 14.75 31.12
N PRO A 267 8.97 15.71 32.06
CA PRO A 267 8.29 15.47 33.32
C PRO A 267 6.78 15.27 33.09
N VAL A 268 6.14 14.57 34.01
CA VAL A 268 4.70 14.37 34.02
C VAL A 268 3.97 15.66 34.31
N ILE A 269 3.00 16.00 33.51
CA ILE A 269 2.12 17.15 33.72
C ILE A 269 1.07 16.82 34.80
N ALA A 270 0.82 17.75 35.72
CA ALA A 270 -0.22 17.59 36.73
C ALA A 270 -1.62 17.60 36.09
N ALA A 271 -2.44 16.61 36.40
CA ALA A 271 -3.85 16.60 35.97
C ALA A 271 -4.57 17.89 36.41
N GLY A 272 -5.45 18.39 35.56
CA GLY A 272 -6.22 19.58 35.86
C GLY A 272 -5.46 20.91 35.71
N SER A 273 -4.14 20.91 35.42
CA SER A 273 -3.38 22.14 35.15
C SER A 273 -3.73 22.74 33.78
N LEU A 274 -3.40 24.01 33.54
CA LEU A 274 -3.53 24.62 32.19
C LEU A 274 -2.67 23.89 31.18
N GLU A 275 -1.44 23.51 31.56
CA GLU A 275 -0.54 22.71 30.72
C GLU A 275 -1.18 21.39 30.33
N ALA A 276 -1.90 20.72 31.27
CA ALA A 276 -2.67 19.50 30.98
C ALA A 276 -3.80 19.75 29.98
N ALA A 277 -4.49 20.87 30.10
CA ALA A 277 -5.53 21.26 29.16
C ALA A 277 -4.98 21.41 27.73
N VAL A 278 -3.84 22.11 27.56
CA VAL A 278 -3.14 22.26 26.28
C VAL A 278 -2.70 20.89 25.73
N GLN A 279 -2.13 20.05 26.60
CA GLN A 279 -1.69 18.72 26.17
C GLN A 279 -2.87 17.86 25.70
N LYS A 280 -3.95 17.80 26.44
CA LYS A 280 -5.16 17.05 26.09
C LYS A 280 -5.83 17.55 24.81
N LEU A 281 -5.84 18.86 24.57
CA LEU A 281 -6.29 19.42 23.29
C LEU A 281 -5.39 18.95 22.13
N SER A 282 -4.06 18.96 22.36
CA SER A 282 -3.07 18.52 21.35
C SER A 282 -3.21 17.04 21.05
N ASP A 283 -3.38 16.19 22.06
CA ASP A 283 -3.58 14.74 21.93
C ASP A 283 -4.90 14.41 21.21
N ALA A 284 -5.97 15.14 21.55
CA ALA A 284 -7.25 14.99 20.90
C ALA A 284 -7.20 15.37 19.42
N ASN A 285 -6.33 16.31 19.06
CA ASN A 285 -6.07 16.78 17.70
C ASN A 285 -7.37 17.02 16.89
N LYS A 286 -8.40 17.53 17.58
CA LYS A 286 -9.70 17.78 16.98
C LYS A 286 -9.70 19.07 16.17
N GLN A 287 -10.38 19.03 15.03
CA GLN A 287 -10.63 20.21 14.24
C GLN A 287 -11.48 21.19 15.06
N ILE A 288 -11.06 22.46 15.12
CA ILE A 288 -11.91 23.53 15.61
C ILE A 288 -12.68 24.04 14.40
N ALA A 289 -13.97 23.73 14.36
CA ALA A 289 -14.85 24.11 13.27
C ALA A 289 -16.03 24.89 13.83
N VAL A 290 -16.39 25.97 13.16
CA VAL A 290 -17.58 26.75 13.47
C VAL A 290 -18.68 26.33 12.51
N ASP A 291 -19.88 26.13 13.02
CA ASP A 291 -21.03 25.72 12.21
C ASP A 291 -21.37 26.81 11.19
N TYR A 292 -21.51 26.41 9.93
CA TYR A 292 -21.89 27.29 8.84
C TYR A 292 -23.30 27.93 9.04
N SER A 293 -24.21 27.21 9.63
CA SER A 293 -25.58 27.68 9.89
C SER A 293 -25.65 28.78 10.94
N ALA A 294 -24.65 28.85 11.82
CA ALA A 294 -24.58 29.84 12.90
C ALA A 294 -23.85 31.10 12.43
N LYS A 295 -24.50 31.97 11.70
CA LYS A 295 -23.90 33.25 11.26
C LYS A 295 -23.19 33.96 12.43
N GLY A 296 -21.87 34.10 12.36
CA GLY A 296 -21.07 34.75 13.41
C GLY A 296 -20.68 33.84 14.57
N GLY A 297 -20.52 32.55 14.38
CA GLY A 297 -20.05 31.64 15.42
C GLY A 297 -18.69 32.03 16.02
N ASN A 298 -18.56 31.91 17.34
CA ASN A 298 -17.36 32.29 18.10
C ASN A 298 -16.44 31.08 18.30
N VAL A 299 -15.21 31.14 17.81
CA VAL A 299 -14.22 30.06 17.94
C VAL A 299 -13.80 29.79 19.37
N ASN A 300 -13.85 30.79 20.25
CA ASN A 300 -13.55 30.61 21.67
C ASN A 300 -14.58 29.68 22.33
N ASP A 301 -15.85 29.79 21.96
CA ASP A 301 -16.91 28.95 22.51
C ASP A 301 -16.77 27.49 22.02
N VAL A 302 -16.34 27.29 20.79
CA VAL A 302 -16.03 25.95 20.26
C VAL A 302 -14.87 25.31 21.04
N LEU A 303 -13.80 26.06 21.30
CA LEU A 303 -12.68 25.54 22.08
C LEU A 303 -13.05 25.32 23.55
N LYS A 304 -13.84 26.22 24.17
CA LYS A 304 -14.40 26.03 25.52
C LYS A 304 -15.22 24.74 25.61
N ALA A 305 -16.04 24.45 24.59
CA ALA A 305 -16.81 23.20 24.54
C ALA A 305 -15.90 21.96 24.42
N GLN A 306 -14.82 22.04 23.63
CA GLN A 306 -13.83 20.96 23.55
C GLN A 306 -13.11 20.76 24.89
N LEU A 307 -12.71 21.82 25.57
CA LEU A 307 -12.12 21.78 26.90
C LEU A 307 -13.07 21.15 27.93
N ALA A 308 -14.34 21.56 27.92
CA ALA A 308 -15.36 21.00 28.81
C ALA A 308 -15.54 19.49 28.60
N ASN A 309 -15.52 19.01 27.34
CA ASN A 309 -15.58 17.59 27.01
C ASN A 309 -14.32 16.82 27.49
N LEU A 310 -13.22 17.51 27.69
CA LEU A 310 -11.98 16.95 28.24
C LEU A 310 -11.88 17.09 29.77
N GLY A 311 -12.93 17.65 30.43
CA GLY A 311 -13.01 17.80 31.87
C GLY A 311 -12.50 19.14 32.40
N PHE A 312 -12.25 20.12 31.54
CA PHE A 312 -11.77 21.45 31.91
C PHE A 312 -12.89 22.51 31.69
N THR A 313 -13.57 22.89 32.75
CA THR A 313 -14.76 23.77 32.67
C THR A 313 -14.53 25.21 33.12
N ASP A 314 -13.40 25.47 33.75
CA ASP A 314 -13.07 26.73 34.44
C ASP A 314 -11.88 27.47 33.79
N ILE A 315 -11.69 27.27 32.50
CA ILE A 315 -10.64 27.93 31.72
C ILE A 315 -11.25 29.03 30.86
N ASP A 316 -10.71 30.24 31.00
CA ASP A 316 -11.00 31.32 30.08
C ASP A 316 -10.21 31.12 28.79
N VAL A 317 -10.90 31.34 27.67
CA VAL A 317 -10.35 31.18 26.33
C VAL A 317 -10.53 32.45 25.55
N LYS A 318 -9.48 32.94 24.94
CA LYS A 318 -9.54 34.03 23.95
C LYS A 318 -8.51 33.78 22.83
N VAL A 319 -8.75 34.35 21.65
CA VAL A 319 -7.74 34.44 20.63
C VAL A 319 -6.71 35.45 21.04
N SER A 320 -5.43 35.11 20.95
CA SER A 320 -4.32 35.95 21.33
C SER A 320 -4.30 37.30 20.55
N GLU A 321 -3.89 38.39 21.19
CA GLU A 321 -3.78 39.72 20.57
C GLU A 321 -2.90 39.68 19.33
N GLY A 322 -3.40 40.27 18.24
CA GLY A 322 -2.73 40.21 16.94
C GLY A 322 -3.15 38.97 16.11
N GLY A 323 -4.09 38.19 16.61
CA GLY A 323 -4.67 37.04 15.92
C GLY A 323 -3.74 35.85 15.82
N VAL A 324 -2.52 35.93 16.39
CA VAL A 324 -1.54 34.86 16.29
C VAL A 324 -0.59 34.93 17.43
N ALA A 325 -0.55 33.92 18.23
CA ALA A 325 0.46 33.79 19.25
C ALA A 325 1.60 32.90 18.82
N PHE A 326 2.56 32.92 19.61
CA PHE A 326 3.85 32.39 19.36
C PHE A 326 4.33 31.63 20.56
N LYS A 327 5.00 30.50 20.30
CA LYS A 327 6.07 30.11 21.21
C LYS A 327 7.12 31.22 21.19
N ALA A 328 7.65 31.56 22.34
CA ALA A 328 8.73 32.54 22.45
C ALA A 328 9.84 32.17 21.44
N GLY A 329 10.10 33.07 20.51
CA GLY A 329 11.11 32.89 19.45
C GLY A 329 10.56 32.62 18.05
N ASP A 330 9.27 32.34 17.86
CA ASP A 330 8.70 32.07 16.53
C ASP A 330 8.35 33.39 15.81
N ALA A 331 8.51 33.41 14.48
CA ALA A 331 8.07 34.51 13.66
C ALA A 331 6.54 34.63 13.67
N LYS A 332 6.03 35.87 13.70
CA LYS A 332 4.57 36.13 13.66
C LYS A 332 3.93 35.54 12.43
N ALA A 333 3.10 34.48 12.59
CA ALA A 333 2.24 34.03 11.54
C ALA A 333 1.10 35.07 11.36
N THR A 334 0.88 35.53 10.16
CA THR A 334 -0.22 36.42 9.84
C THR A 334 -1.45 35.56 9.63
N VAL A 335 -2.47 35.75 10.44
CA VAL A 335 -3.77 35.14 10.16
C VAL A 335 -4.29 35.80 8.89
N GLY A 336 -4.22 35.07 7.78
CA GLY A 336 -4.86 35.49 6.53
C GLY A 336 -6.35 35.38 6.64
N ILE A 337 -6.96 36.26 7.42
CA ILE A 337 -8.40 36.32 7.56
C ILE A 337 -8.87 37.39 6.60
N SER A 338 -9.53 36.98 5.55
CA SER A 338 -10.13 37.92 4.62
C SER A 338 -11.36 38.61 5.25
N ASP A 339 -11.89 39.59 4.55
CA ASP A 339 -12.87 40.63 4.88
C ASP A 339 -14.13 40.26 5.72
N ALA A 340 -14.27 39.02 6.17
CA ALA A 340 -15.41 38.52 6.91
C ALA A 340 -15.14 38.29 8.41
N GLN A 341 -14.19 39.04 9.01
CA GLN A 341 -13.89 38.96 10.43
C GLN A 341 -14.18 40.22 11.16
N ASP A 342 -14.83 40.06 12.32
CA ASP A 342 -14.84 41.10 13.34
C ASP A 342 -13.86 40.72 14.46
N LYS A 343 -12.88 41.57 14.71
CA LYS A 343 -11.90 41.43 15.80
C LYS A 343 -12.27 42.41 16.90
N THR A 344 -13.24 42.06 17.68
CA THR A 344 -13.56 42.82 18.88
C THR A 344 -13.02 42.09 20.12
N ASN A 345 -12.16 42.73 20.87
CA ASN A 345 -11.64 42.24 22.17
C ASN A 345 -10.90 40.91 22.15
N GLY A 346 -10.11 40.62 21.11
CA GLY A 346 -9.40 39.34 20.99
C GLY A 346 -10.27 38.13 20.58
N ASP A 347 -11.55 38.32 20.39
CA ASP A 347 -12.46 37.30 19.87
C ASP A 347 -12.46 37.32 18.34
N VAL A 348 -12.37 36.14 17.76
CA VAL A 348 -12.51 35.95 16.31
C VAL A 348 -13.88 35.45 16.00
N THR A 349 -14.66 36.28 15.31
CA THR A 349 -16.00 35.90 14.83
C THR A 349 -15.90 35.62 13.33
N PHE A 350 -16.32 34.44 12.91
CA PHE A 350 -16.39 34.09 11.50
C PHE A 350 -17.76 34.48 10.93
N PHE A 351 -17.76 35.28 9.88
CA PHE A 351 -18.95 35.56 9.09
C PHE A 351 -19.03 34.58 7.94
N PHE A 352 -20.19 33.98 7.77
CA PHE A 352 -20.45 33.09 6.65
C PHE A 352 -20.96 33.86 5.46
N ILE A 353 -20.30 33.70 4.32
CA ILE A 353 -20.81 34.16 3.04
C ILE A 353 -21.72 33.05 2.50
N ASP A 354 -22.96 33.39 2.16
CA ASP A 354 -23.84 32.46 1.45
C ASP A 354 -23.14 32.04 0.15
N PRO A 355 -22.92 30.76 -0.07
CA PRO A 355 -22.29 30.30 -1.29
C PRO A 355 -22.99 30.78 -2.57
N ASN A 356 -24.30 31.10 -2.50
CA ASN A 356 -25.04 31.67 -3.61
C ASN A 356 -24.66 33.13 -3.92
N ASP A 357 -24.09 33.85 -2.97
CA ASP A 357 -23.65 35.24 -3.15
C ASP A 357 -22.20 35.38 -3.62
N TYR A 358 -21.47 34.28 -3.73
CA TYR A 358 -20.07 34.30 -4.08
C TYR A 358 -19.78 34.54 -5.56
N THR A 359 -18.89 35.47 -5.87
CA THR A 359 -18.61 35.91 -7.23
C THR A 359 -17.28 35.42 -7.84
N GLY A 360 -16.52 34.54 -7.17
CA GLY A 360 -15.18 34.09 -7.58
C GLY A 360 -15.10 32.59 -7.91
N TYR A 361 -14.03 32.20 -8.61
CA TYR A 361 -13.73 30.79 -8.95
C TYR A 361 -13.36 29.91 -7.73
N ASN A 362 -12.99 30.53 -6.62
CA ASN A 362 -12.73 29.83 -5.37
C ASN A 362 -13.93 30.04 -4.45
N ILE A 363 -14.58 28.96 -4.06
CA ILE A 363 -15.59 28.99 -3.01
C ILE A 363 -14.82 29.02 -1.67
N ASP A 364 -14.17 30.14 -1.39
CA ASP A 364 -13.49 30.39 -0.13
C ASP A 364 -14.46 30.67 1.03
N GLY A 365 -15.67 30.14 0.94
CA GLY A 365 -16.60 30.10 2.06
C GLY A 365 -16.09 29.20 3.20
N LEU A 366 -15.23 28.25 2.89
CA LEU A 366 -14.42 27.50 3.85
C LEU A 366 -13.14 28.29 4.12
N ARG A 367 -13.13 29.01 5.19
CA ARG A 367 -11.93 29.72 5.61
C ARG A 367 -11.24 28.92 6.68
N SER A 368 -10.00 28.63 6.43
CA SER A 368 -9.10 28.10 7.43
C SER A 368 -8.18 29.23 7.89
N ALA A 369 -7.93 29.30 9.16
CA ALA A 369 -6.99 30.22 9.75
C ALA A 369 -6.12 29.51 10.79
N ASP A 370 -4.83 29.85 10.80
CA ASP A 370 -3.95 29.47 11.90
C ASP A 370 -4.22 30.42 13.06
N VAL A 371 -4.81 29.88 14.12
CA VAL A 371 -5.20 30.65 15.28
C VAL A 371 -4.48 30.12 16.49
N VAL A 372 -3.99 31.02 17.34
CA VAL A 372 -3.48 30.66 18.66
C VAL A 372 -4.41 31.20 19.73
N PHE A 373 -4.76 30.32 20.64
CA PHE A 373 -5.61 30.64 21.76
C PHE A 373 -4.78 30.87 23.01
N GLU A 374 -5.18 31.87 23.77
CA GLU A 374 -4.74 32.08 25.13
C GLU A 374 -5.73 31.45 26.09
N LEU A 375 -5.25 30.49 26.87
CA LEU A 375 -6.00 29.81 27.91
C LEU A 375 -5.55 30.37 29.26
N SER A 376 -6.48 30.86 30.07
CA SER A 376 -6.11 31.44 31.37
C SER A 376 -6.99 30.94 32.49
N ARG A 377 -6.38 30.77 33.69
CA ARG A 377 -7.03 30.38 34.95
C ARG A 377 -6.15 30.79 36.13
N ASP A 378 -6.74 31.35 37.16
CA ASP A 378 -6.05 31.75 38.40
C ASP A 378 -4.80 32.63 38.19
N GLY A 379 -4.87 33.53 37.21
CA GLY A 379 -3.78 34.44 36.86
C GLY A 379 -2.60 33.79 36.13
N LYS A 380 -2.70 32.52 35.77
CA LYS A 380 -1.74 31.83 34.89
C LYS A 380 -2.29 31.80 33.48
N THR A 381 -1.39 31.72 32.51
CA THR A 381 -1.71 31.71 31.09
C THR A 381 -0.86 30.69 30.37
N GLU A 382 -1.48 29.92 29.50
CA GLU A 382 -0.87 29.00 28.55
C GLU A 382 -1.40 29.28 27.13
N TYR A 383 -0.64 28.91 26.12
CA TYR A 383 -1.01 29.13 24.74
C TYR A 383 -1.24 27.79 24.04
N TYR A 384 -2.30 27.72 23.26
CA TYR A 384 -2.64 26.55 22.46
C TYR A 384 -2.76 26.94 20.99
N GLN A 385 -1.96 26.29 20.16
CA GLN A 385 -2.06 26.35 18.70
C GLN A 385 -2.53 24.99 18.20
N PRO A 386 -3.72 24.88 17.60
CA PRO A 386 -4.16 23.61 16.99
C PRO A 386 -3.21 23.16 15.87
N ASN A 387 -2.98 21.86 15.77
CA ASN A 387 -2.21 21.29 14.65
C ASN A 387 -2.96 21.40 13.31
N LYS A 388 -4.25 21.65 13.36
CA LYS A 388 -5.10 21.89 12.20
C LYS A 388 -5.60 23.33 12.24
N THR A 389 -5.68 23.93 11.06
CA THR A 389 -6.28 25.26 10.92
C THR A 389 -7.70 25.27 11.46
N VAL A 390 -8.11 26.36 12.05
CA VAL A 390 -9.51 26.57 12.43
C VAL A 390 -10.35 26.69 11.16
N GLN A 391 -11.43 25.96 11.05
CA GLN A 391 -12.27 25.92 9.86
C GLN A 391 -13.72 26.26 10.17
N VAL A 392 -14.43 26.72 9.15
CA VAL A 392 -15.88 26.80 9.16
C VAL A 392 -16.42 25.47 8.64
N ALA A 393 -17.23 24.80 9.44
CA ALA A 393 -17.90 23.58 9.00
C ALA A 393 -19.02 23.89 7.99
N TRP A 394 -19.17 23.05 6.97
CA TRP A 394 -20.29 23.12 6.05
C TRP A 394 -21.59 22.65 6.70
N ASP A 395 -22.69 23.34 6.37
CA ASP A 395 -24.02 22.75 6.52
C ASP A 395 -24.25 21.76 5.37
N GLU A 396 -24.01 20.48 5.65
CA GLU A 396 -24.09 19.41 4.65
C GLU A 396 -25.46 19.36 3.96
N ALA A 397 -26.55 19.54 4.70
CA ALA A 397 -27.90 19.51 4.14
C ALA A 397 -28.13 20.65 3.15
N ARG A 398 -27.63 21.85 3.46
CA ARG A 398 -27.75 23.00 2.57
C ARG A 398 -26.83 22.87 1.35
N VAL A 399 -25.62 22.32 1.56
CA VAL A 399 -24.69 22.05 0.45
C VAL A 399 -25.29 21.03 -0.52
N GLN A 400 -25.87 19.94 0.00
CA GLN A 400 -26.55 18.94 -0.81
C GLN A 400 -27.70 19.58 -1.60
N GLN A 401 -28.55 20.34 -0.95
CA GLN A 401 -29.65 21.05 -1.63
C GLN A 401 -29.17 21.96 -2.75
N MET A 402 -28.07 22.71 -2.54
CA MET A 402 -27.49 23.58 -3.56
C MET A 402 -26.99 22.80 -4.78
N LEU A 403 -26.35 21.66 -4.58
CA LEU A 403 -25.85 20.81 -5.66
C LEU A 403 -26.99 20.14 -6.42
N ASP A 404 -28.03 19.69 -5.72
CA ASP A 404 -29.23 19.12 -6.31
C ASP A 404 -30.00 20.18 -7.14
N ASP A 405 -30.23 21.37 -6.59
CA ASP A 405 -30.84 22.48 -7.31
C ASP A 405 -30.03 22.86 -8.56
N ALA A 406 -28.71 22.83 -8.48
CA ALA A 406 -27.84 23.11 -9.61
C ALA A 406 -27.90 22.00 -10.66
N ALA A 407 -28.02 20.73 -10.24
CA ALA A 407 -28.15 19.59 -11.12
C ALA A 407 -29.49 19.61 -11.88
N GLU A 408 -30.59 19.96 -11.20
CA GLU A 408 -31.92 20.10 -11.81
C GLU A 408 -32.00 21.22 -12.86
N GLN A 409 -31.17 22.25 -12.73
CA GLN A 409 -31.13 23.38 -13.68
C GLN A 409 -30.28 23.12 -14.92
N ILE A 410 -29.60 21.98 -15.01
CA ILE A 410 -28.82 21.61 -16.18
C ILE A 410 -29.74 21.36 -17.38
N ALA A 411 -29.35 21.84 -18.52
CA ALA A 411 -30.04 21.56 -19.77
C ALA A 411 -29.09 20.97 -20.78
N ILE A 412 -29.50 19.88 -21.44
CA ILE A 412 -28.77 19.31 -22.57
C ILE A 412 -29.01 20.16 -23.81
N GLY A 413 -27.94 20.49 -24.53
CA GLY A 413 -28.05 21.15 -25.83
C GLY A 413 -28.30 20.14 -26.94
N TYR A 414 -29.39 20.35 -27.70
CA TYR A 414 -29.75 19.54 -28.84
C TYR A 414 -29.42 20.27 -30.15
N ALA A 415 -29.08 19.52 -31.17
CA ALA A 415 -28.96 20.06 -32.53
C ALA A 415 -30.33 20.52 -33.08
N ALA A 416 -30.34 21.35 -34.12
CA ALA A 416 -31.57 21.83 -34.72
C ALA A 416 -32.42 20.66 -35.22
N GLY A 417 -33.65 20.54 -34.72
CA GLY A 417 -34.61 19.48 -35.03
C GLY A 417 -34.54 18.26 -34.12
N ASP A 418 -33.54 18.17 -33.21
CA ASP A 418 -33.46 17.14 -32.22
C ASP A 418 -34.19 17.55 -30.93
N SER A 419 -34.62 16.56 -30.16
CA SER A 419 -35.22 16.70 -28.81
C SER A 419 -34.80 15.50 -27.93
N ALA A 420 -35.23 15.49 -26.70
CA ALA A 420 -34.98 14.33 -25.81
C ALA A 420 -35.58 13.03 -26.38
N GLU A 421 -36.71 13.10 -27.06
CA GLU A 421 -37.40 11.95 -27.66
C GLU A 421 -36.85 11.57 -29.04
N SER A 422 -36.01 12.42 -29.63
CA SER A 422 -35.53 12.24 -31.02
C SER A 422 -34.15 12.84 -31.21
N VAL A 423 -33.12 12.09 -30.82
CA VAL A 423 -31.72 12.45 -30.99
C VAL A 423 -31.15 11.78 -32.23
N THR A 424 -30.65 12.60 -33.19
CA THR A 424 -30.02 12.12 -34.42
C THR A 424 -28.58 12.62 -34.57
N SER A 425 -28.18 13.62 -33.79
CA SER A 425 -26.90 14.31 -33.84
C SER A 425 -26.24 14.37 -32.47
N ASN A 426 -24.99 14.80 -32.42
CA ASN A 426 -24.26 14.96 -31.18
C ASN A 426 -24.95 15.96 -30.25
N LEU A 427 -24.84 15.68 -28.94
CA LEU A 427 -25.37 16.52 -27.87
C LEU A 427 -24.30 17.47 -27.36
N THR A 428 -24.70 18.64 -26.87
CA THR A 428 -23.86 19.51 -26.08
C THR A 428 -24.20 19.29 -24.60
N LEU A 429 -23.24 18.89 -23.82
CA LEU A 429 -23.39 18.56 -22.42
C LEU A 429 -22.63 19.59 -21.57
N PRO A 430 -23.31 20.43 -20.80
CA PRO A 430 -22.66 21.49 -20.02
C PRO A 430 -21.56 20.96 -19.10
N TYR A 431 -20.43 21.63 -19.11
CA TYR A 431 -19.29 21.38 -18.21
C TYR A 431 -19.47 22.08 -16.86
N ARG A 432 -20.32 23.13 -16.81
CA ARG A 432 -20.57 23.95 -15.62
C ARG A 432 -22.05 24.06 -15.32
N ALA A 433 -22.35 24.18 -14.02
CA ALA A 433 -23.70 24.39 -13.52
C ALA A 433 -23.74 25.49 -12.45
N GLY A 434 -24.95 25.86 -12.07
CA GLY A 434 -25.25 26.86 -11.06
C GLY A 434 -24.99 28.31 -11.52
N SER A 435 -25.43 29.26 -10.69
CA SER A 435 -25.22 30.69 -10.96
C SER A 435 -23.71 30.98 -11.04
N LYS A 436 -23.27 31.67 -12.09
CA LYS A 436 -21.87 32.04 -12.33
C LYS A 436 -20.91 30.85 -12.52
N ASN A 437 -21.40 29.69 -12.96
CA ASN A 437 -20.59 28.50 -13.27
C ASN A 437 -19.75 27.96 -12.08
N LYS A 438 -20.34 27.95 -10.90
CA LYS A 438 -19.66 27.59 -9.65
C LYS A 438 -19.36 26.11 -9.52
N PHE A 439 -20.11 25.27 -10.19
CA PHE A 439 -20.03 23.83 -10.07
C PHE A 439 -19.50 23.23 -11.36
N GLU A 440 -18.72 22.18 -11.21
CA GLU A 440 -18.28 21.33 -12.30
C GLU A 440 -19.31 20.23 -12.53
N VAL A 441 -19.53 19.89 -13.78
CA VAL A 441 -20.44 18.82 -14.17
C VAL A 441 -19.64 17.74 -14.86
N SER A 442 -19.76 16.52 -14.37
CA SER A 442 -19.29 15.32 -15.04
C SER A 442 -20.46 14.52 -15.58
N TRP A 443 -20.23 13.79 -16.66
CA TRP A 443 -21.28 13.07 -17.35
C TRP A 443 -20.98 11.59 -17.46
N LYS A 444 -21.99 10.77 -17.22
CA LYS A 444 -21.95 9.32 -17.41
C LYS A 444 -23.12 8.90 -18.29
N SER A 445 -22.88 7.99 -19.22
CA SER A 445 -23.90 7.38 -20.06
C SER A 445 -24.21 5.96 -19.59
N SER A 446 -25.48 5.57 -19.63
CA SER A 446 -25.90 4.19 -19.41
C SER A 446 -25.54 3.27 -20.59
N ASP A 447 -25.31 3.86 -21.78
CA ASP A 447 -24.89 3.16 -23.01
C ASP A 447 -23.84 4.02 -23.74
N GLY A 448 -22.57 3.80 -23.39
CA GLY A 448 -21.45 4.56 -23.95
C GLY A 448 -21.19 4.26 -25.44
N ASP A 449 -21.69 3.14 -25.96
CA ASP A 449 -21.56 2.79 -27.36
C ASP A 449 -22.54 3.60 -28.25
N VAL A 450 -23.65 4.05 -27.64
CA VAL A 450 -24.68 4.86 -28.28
C VAL A 450 -24.48 6.35 -28.05
N ILE A 451 -24.20 6.76 -26.83
CA ILE A 451 -23.81 8.13 -26.50
C ILE A 451 -22.57 8.11 -25.64
N TRP A 452 -21.46 8.58 -26.19
CA TRP A 452 -20.21 8.72 -25.45
C TRP A 452 -19.98 10.17 -25.02
N PRO A 453 -20.11 10.53 -23.75
CA PRO A 453 -19.72 11.84 -23.27
C PRO A 453 -18.20 12.01 -23.40
N SER A 454 -17.75 12.85 -24.31
CA SER A 454 -16.34 13.14 -24.49
C SER A 454 -16.10 14.63 -24.31
N GLY A 455 -15.18 14.99 -23.46
CA GLY A 455 -14.75 16.36 -23.21
C GLY A 455 -13.43 16.34 -22.48
N TYR A 456 -12.67 17.40 -22.66
CA TYR A 456 -11.42 17.57 -21.95
C TYR A 456 -11.23 19.03 -21.59
N GLY A 457 -11.03 19.29 -20.31
CA GLY A 457 -10.64 20.61 -19.82
C GLY A 457 -11.82 21.52 -19.50
N TRP A 458 -11.85 22.70 -20.11
CA TRP A 458 -12.65 23.86 -19.68
C TRP A 458 -13.86 24.15 -20.59
N GLU A 459 -14.22 23.21 -21.47
CA GLU A 459 -15.28 23.35 -22.46
C GLU A 459 -16.41 22.35 -22.21
N ASP A 460 -17.60 22.64 -22.74
CA ASP A 460 -18.72 21.72 -22.69
C ASP A 460 -18.36 20.37 -23.32
N TYR A 461 -18.86 19.30 -22.72
CA TYR A 461 -18.68 17.96 -23.29
C TYR A 461 -19.49 17.78 -24.53
N THR A 462 -18.96 17.01 -25.46
CA THR A 462 -19.72 16.51 -26.59
C THR A 462 -20.26 15.13 -26.26
N GLY A 463 -21.57 14.98 -26.19
CA GLY A 463 -22.24 13.68 -26.22
C GLY A 463 -22.19 13.10 -27.63
N LYS A 464 -21.10 12.37 -27.94
CA LYS A 464 -20.92 11.79 -29.27
C LYS A 464 -21.97 10.70 -29.51
N VAL A 465 -22.86 10.90 -30.46
CA VAL A 465 -23.96 9.99 -30.80
C VAL A 465 -23.54 9.03 -31.89
N THR A 466 -23.69 7.75 -31.62
CA THR A 466 -23.56 6.66 -32.61
C THR A 466 -24.91 5.99 -32.77
N ARG A 467 -25.55 6.21 -33.91
CA ARG A 467 -26.86 5.61 -34.17
C ARG A 467 -26.71 4.14 -34.56
N VAL A 468 -27.55 3.31 -33.96
CA VAL A 468 -27.70 1.88 -34.26
C VAL A 468 -28.97 1.63 -35.06
N SER A 469 -29.31 0.40 -35.40
CA SER A 469 -30.45 0.08 -36.32
C SER A 469 -31.82 0.40 -35.75
N SER A 470 -31.97 0.45 -34.43
CA SER A 470 -33.23 0.70 -33.72
C SER A 470 -33.11 1.86 -32.75
N ASP A 471 -34.25 2.46 -32.39
CA ASP A 471 -34.31 3.48 -31.37
C ASP A 471 -33.72 2.94 -30.06
N ARG A 472 -32.88 3.76 -29.38
CA ARG A 472 -32.23 3.43 -28.10
C ARG A 472 -32.50 4.52 -27.09
N ALA A 473 -33.11 4.11 -25.99
CA ALA A 473 -33.22 4.98 -24.81
C ALA A 473 -31.89 4.92 -24.03
N VAL A 474 -31.31 6.08 -23.81
CA VAL A 474 -30.03 6.23 -23.04
C VAL A 474 -30.28 7.20 -21.91
N THR A 475 -29.83 6.82 -20.72
CA THR A 475 -29.81 7.72 -19.56
C THR A 475 -28.43 8.36 -19.46
N LEU A 476 -28.40 9.68 -19.48
CA LEU A 476 -27.22 10.48 -19.19
C LEU A 476 -27.34 11.00 -17.74
N THR A 477 -26.39 10.66 -16.90
CA THR A 477 -26.31 11.16 -15.53
C THR A 477 -25.33 12.32 -15.47
N ALA A 478 -25.80 13.50 -15.12
CA ALA A 478 -24.97 14.65 -14.76
C ALA A 478 -24.67 14.57 -13.26
N THR A 479 -23.42 14.57 -12.88
CA THR A 479 -22.98 14.70 -11.49
C THR A 479 -22.36 16.06 -11.29
N VAL A 480 -22.82 16.80 -10.31
CA VAL A 480 -22.44 18.18 -9.99
C VAL A 480 -21.60 18.18 -8.73
N SER A 481 -20.43 18.75 -8.79
CA SER A 481 -19.52 18.92 -7.66
C SER A 481 -18.90 20.31 -7.62
N PHE A 482 -18.26 20.66 -6.52
CA PHE A 482 -17.55 21.94 -6.42
C PHE A 482 -16.28 21.94 -7.31
N VAL A 483 -16.03 23.06 -7.97
CA VAL A 483 -14.78 23.25 -8.75
C VAL A 483 -13.54 23.23 -7.85
N SER A 484 -13.64 23.85 -6.69
CA SER A 484 -12.61 23.86 -5.63
C SER A 484 -13.20 24.40 -4.34
N GLY A 485 -12.61 24.01 -3.21
CA GLY A 485 -12.91 24.60 -1.90
C GLY A 485 -14.21 24.13 -1.23
N GLY A 486 -15.03 23.28 -1.88
CA GLY A 486 -16.19 22.65 -1.28
C GLY A 486 -15.88 21.26 -0.72
N PRO A 487 -16.84 20.64 -0.03
CA PRO A 487 -16.71 19.25 0.40
C PRO A 487 -16.59 18.35 -0.82
N SER A 488 -15.56 17.50 -0.81
CA SER A 488 -15.25 16.59 -1.95
C SER A 488 -16.11 15.33 -1.98
N ASP A 489 -16.85 15.08 -0.92
CA ASP A 489 -17.68 13.90 -0.66
C ASP A 489 -19.19 14.16 -0.81
N VAL A 490 -19.55 15.39 -1.21
CA VAL A 490 -20.95 15.78 -1.46
C VAL A 490 -21.12 16.09 -2.93
N GLU A 491 -22.07 15.42 -3.58
CA GLU A 491 -22.36 15.56 -5.01
C GLU A 491 -23.88 15.63 -5.22
N GLY A 492 -24.30 16.51 -6.13
CA GLY A 492 -25.67 16.51 -6.65
C GLY A 492 -25.73 15.71 -7.95
N SER A 493 -26.88 15.17 -8.30
CA SER A 493 -27.02 14.46 -9.58
C SER A 493 -28.39 14.60 -10.20
N HIS A 494 -28.44 14.61 -11.52
CA HIS A 494 -29.68 14.59 -12.29
C HIS A 494 -29.57 13.65 -13.50
N ASN A 495 -30.67 12.92 -13.76
CA ASN A 495 -30.74 11.95 -14.86
C ASN A 495 -31.58 12.49 -16.01
N PHE A 496 -31.02 12.45 -17.19
CA PHE A 496 -31.68 12.80 -18.44
C PHE A 496 -31.88 11.52 -19.26
N THR A 497 -33.12 11.22 -19.62
CA THR A 497 -33.40 10.13 -20.54
C THR A 497 -33.59 10.70 -21.93
N VAL A 498 -32.79 10.23 -22.88
CA VAL A 498 -32.90 10.63 -24.29
C VAL A 498 -33.09 9.41 -25.18
N THR A 499 -33.80 9.57 -26.28
CA THR A 499 -34.00 8.50 -27.27
C THR A 499 -33.20 8.80 -28.52
N VAL A 500 -32.15 8.02 -28.76
CA VAL A 500 -31.38 8.07 -30.01
C VAL A 500 -32.11 7.29 -31.07
N LYS A 501 -32.43 7.96 -32.20
CA LYS A 501 -33.13 7.36 -33.32
C LYS A 501 -32.25 6.37 -34.08
N GLY A 502 -32.82 5.22 -34.40
CA GLY A 502 -32.16 4.20 -35.19
C GLY A 502 -31.77 4.70 -36.60
N ASP A 503 -30.74 4.05 -37.17
CA ASP A 503 -30.28 4.29 -38.55
C ASP A 503 -30.16 2.97 -39.32
N PRO A 504 -31.27 2.49 -39.87
CA PRO A 504 -31.31 1.22 -40.59
C PRO A 504 -30.42 1.20 -41.85
N GLU A 505 -30.24 2.36 -42.53
CA GLU A 505 -29.41 2.43 -43.74
C GLU A 505 -27.93 2.23 -43.43
N LYS A 506 -27.48 2.82 -42.35
CA LYS A 506 -26.10 2.65 -41.85
C LYS A 506 -25.82 1.20 -41.45
N VAL A 507 -26.75 0.56 -40.75
CA VAL A 507 -26.60 -0.85 -40.40
C VAL A 507 -26.55 -1.73 -41.67
N ALA A 508 -27.37 -1.45 -42.69
CA ALA A 508 -27.31 -2.18 -43.94
C ALA A 508 -25.95 -1.99 -44.65
N ALA A 509 -25.44 -0.76 -44.67
CA ALA A 509 -24.11 -0.47 -45.22
C ALA A 509 -22.97 -1.16 -44.44
N ASP A 510 -23.03 -1.09 -43.12
CA ASP A 510 -22.03 -1.75 -42.23
C ASP A 510 -22.06 -3.28 -42.41
N LYS A 511 -23.25 -3.91 -42.51
CA LYS A 511 -23.40 -5.35 -42.83
C LYS A 511 -22.77 -5.70 -44.16
N LYS A 512 -23.03 -4.89 -45.19
CA LYS A 512 -22.48 -5.13 -46.53
C LYS A 512 -20.95 -5.02 -46.53
N ALA A 513 -20.41 -3.96 -45.93
CA ALA A 513 -18.95 -3.78 -45.80
C ALA A 513 -18.28 -4.91 -45.01
N LEU A 514 -18.93 -5.36 -43.93
CA LEU A 514 -18.46 -6.49 -43.17
C LEU A 514 -18.49 -7.79 -43.97
N GLN A 515 -19.58 -8.06 -44.71
CA GLN A 515 -19.69 -9.25 -45.56
C GLN A 515 -18.60 -9.25 -46.64
N GLU A 516 -18.38 -8.14 -47.34
CA GLU A 516 -17.32 -8.00 -48.34
C GLU A 516 -15.94 -8.30 -47.74
N LYS A 517 -15.69 -7.84 -46.52
CA LYS A 517 -14.43 -8.11 -45.82
C LYS A 517 -14.31 -9.56 -45.40
N VAL A 518 -15.39 -10.17 -44.90
CA VAL A 518 -15.45 -11.60 -44.55
C VAL A 518 -15.17 -12.44 -45.79
N ASP A 519 -15.83 -12.18 -46.88
CA ASP A 519 -15.66 -12.90 -48.15
C ASP A 519 -14.21 -12.80 -48.67
N ALA A 520 -13.58 -11.64 -48.51
CA ALA A 520 -12.20 -11.40 -48.93
C ALA A 520 -11.17 -12.10 -47.99
N THR A 521 -11.48 -12.17 -46.69
CA THR A 521 -10.55 -12.70 -45.69
C THR A 521 -10.73 -14.21 -45.44
N PHE A 522 -11.97 -14.64 -45.44
CA PHE A 522 -12.33 -16.05 -45.23
C PHE A 522 -12.40 -16.78 -46.58
N THR A 523 -11.26 -16.95 -47.21
CA THR A 523 -11.09 -17.84 -48.35
C THR A 523 -10.48 -19.15 -47.91
N TYR A 524 -10.74 -20.24 -48.58
CA TYR A 524 -10.17 -21.53 -48.23
C TYR A 524 -8.63 -21.50 -48.14
N ASN A 525 -7.99 -20.67 -48.98
CA ASN A 525 -6.55 -20.50 -49.02
C ASN A 525 -5.97 -19.87 -47.74
N ASN A 526 -6.83 -19.31 -46.88
CA ASN A 526 -6.39 -18.72 -45.59
C ASN A 526 -6.54 -19.73 -44.42
N ILE A 527 -7.12 -20.89 -44.67
CA ILE A 527 -7.19 -21.98 -43.70
C ILE A 527 -5.92 -22.82 -43.84
N LYS A 528 -5.16 -22.92 -42.76
CA LYS A 528 -3.89 -23.66 -42.73
C LYS A 528 -3.97 -24.86 -41.81
N TYR A 529 -3.11 -25.84 -41.99
CA TYR A 529 -2.87 -26.84 -40.97
C TYR A 529 -2.17 -26.21 -39.76
N SER A 530 -2.61 -26.58 -38.57
CA SER A 530 -2.13 -26.00 -37.32
C SER A 530 -0.62 -26.15 -37.17
N GLY A 531 0.06 -25.04 -36.86
CA GLY A 531 1.51 -25.01 -36.69
C GLY A 531 2.34 -25.04 -37.99
N THR A 532 1.68 -24.88 -39.17
CA THR A 532 2.35 -24.86 -40.47
C THR A 532 1.90 -23.65 -41.30
N ASP A 533 2.62 -23.39 -42.40
CA ASP A 533 2.18 -22.43 -43.43
C ASP A 533 1.44 -23.09 -44.60
N THR A 534 1.21 -24.40 -44.52
CA THR A 534 0.57 -25.19 -45.56
C THR A 534 -0.95 -24.96 -45.53
N VAL A 535 -1.52 -24.56 -46.65
CA VAL A 535 -2.97 -24.48 -46.83
C VAL A 535 -3.59 -25.86 -46.64
N ALA A 536 -4.67 -25.93 -45.87
CA ALA A 536 -5.34 -27.21 -45.64
C ALA A 536 -5.98 -27.74 -46.97
N ASP A 537 -5.94 -29.02 -47.16
CA ASP A 537 -6.56 -29.64 -48.31
C ASP A 537 -8.09 -29.75 -48.11
N LYS A 538 -8.87 -29.05 -48.93
CA LYS A 538 -10.34 -29.05 -48.82
C LYS A 538 -11.01 -30.40 -49.14
N ASP A 539 -10.33 -31.23 -49.91
CA ASP A 539 -10.83 -32.53 -50.34
C ASP A 539 -10.34 -33.70 -49.46
N GLY A 540 -9.45 -33.38 -48.48
CA GLY A 540 -8.90 -34.39 -47.60
C GLY A 540 -8.16 -33.80 -46.39
N LEU A 541 -8.89 -33.39 -45.35
CA LEU A 541 -8.27 -32.86 -44.12
C LEU A 541 -7.56 -33.96 -43.37
N THR A 542 -6.28 -33.78 -43.08
CA THR A 542 -5.42 -34.76 -42.43
C THR A 542 -4.89 -34.35 -41.06
N ALA A 543 -5.10 -33.13 -40.67
CA ALA A 543 -4.62 -32.57 -39.39
C ALA A 543 -5.50 -31.39 -38.94
N ASP A 544 -5.28 -30.97 -37.70
CA ASP A 544 -5.96 -29.83 -37.10
C ASP A 544 -5.74 -28.52 -37.90
N LEU A 545 -6.73 -27.64 -37.80
CA LEU A 545 -6.81 -26.42 -38.60
C LEU A 545 -6.42 -25.18 -37.79
N GLN A 546 -5.79 -24.24 -38.47
CA GLN A 546 -5.60 -22.87 -38.03
C GLN A 546 -6.46 -21.97 -38.91
N MET A 547 -7.49 -21.37 -38.31
CA MET A 547 -8.40 -20.45 -38.98
C MET A 547 -7.82 -19.02 -39.00
N PRO A 548 -8.26 -18.14 -39.93
CA PRO A 548 -7.90 -16.73 -39.92
C PRO A 548 -8.14 -16.06 -38.57
N LEU A 549 -7.20 -15.22 -38.12
CA LEU A 549 -7.28 -14.54 -36.81
C LEU A 549 -8.23 -13.32 -36.89
N PRO A 550 -8.89 -12.93 -35.75
CA PRO A 550 -9.76 -11.75 -35.71
C PRO A 550 -9.11 -10.45 -36.20
N LYS A 551 -7.80 -10.29 -36.00
CA LYS A 551 -7.03 -9.14 -36.50
C LYS A 551 -7.04 -9.00 -38.02
N ASP A 552 -7.33 -10.07 -38.75
CA ASP A 552 -7.37 -10.09 -40.19
C ASP A 552 -8.72 -9.56 -40.73
N ILE A 553 -9.70 -9.40 -39.85
CA ILE A 553 -11.03 -8.90 -40.12
C ILE A 553 -11.23 -7.56 -39.43
N SER A 554 -11.01 -6.48 -40.14
CA SER A 554 -11.17 -5.11 -39.65
C SER A 554 -11.80 -4.23 -40.73
N VAL A 555 -12.80 -3.48 -40.32
CA VAL A 555 -13.43 -2.45 -41.16
C VAL A 555 -13.40 -1.16 -40.36
N ASP A 556 -12.77 -0.14 -40.88
CA ASP A 556 -12.67 1.21 -40.29
C ASP A 556 -12.21 1.20 -38.82
N GLY A 557 -11.29 0.29 -38.48
CA GLY A 557 -10.73 0.19 -37.11
C GLY A 557 -11.64 -0.42 -36.06
N LYS A 558 -12.82 -0.92 -36.44
CA LYS A 558 -13.74 -1.59 -35.51
C LYS A 558 -13.28 -2.99 -35.15
N TYR A 559 -13.64 -3.42 -33.94
CA TYR A 559 -13.34 -4.76 -33.41
C TYR A 559 -14.57 -5.66 -33.52
N TYR A 560 -14.34 -6.88 -33.99
CA TYR A 560 -15.38 -7.87 -34.20
C TYR A 560 -15.20 -9.10 -33.29
N GLU A 561 -16.31 -9.74 -32.94
CA GLU A 561 -16.30 -11.09 -32.41
C GLU A 561 -16.34 -12.07 -33.57
N VAL A 562 -15.42 -13.03 -33.58
CA VAL A 562 -15.30 -14.06 -34.62
C VAL A 562 -15.58 -15.42 -34.00
N LYS A 563 -16.58 -16.12 -34.57
CA LYS A 563 -16.92 -17.48 -34.17
C LYS A 563 -16.85 -18.41 -35.36
N TYR A 564 -16.24 -19.56 -35.15
CA TYR A 564 -16.22 -20.65 -36.11
C TYR A 564 -17.12 -21.79 -35.60
N SER A 565 -17.87 -22.40 -36.52
CA SER A 565 -18.69 -23.58 -36.26
C SER A 565 -18.61 -24.56 -37.41
N ALA A 566 -18.84 -25.81 -37.12
CA ALA A 566 -18.90 -26.88 -38.10
C ALA A 566 -20.31 -27.45 -38.14
N SER A 567 -20.73 -27.99 -39.31
CA SER A 567 -22.04 -28.61 -39.47
C SER A 567 -22.13 -30.00 -38.91
N THR A 568 -21.00 -30.62 -38.59
CA THR A 568 -20.89 -31.97 -37.97
C THR A 568 -19.85 -31.90 -36.83
N ASP A 569 -19.83 -32.97 -36.02
CA ASP A 569 -18.84 -33.07 -34.92
C ASP A 569 -17.46 -33.54 -35.40
N ASP A 570 -17.24 -33.72 -36.69
CA ASP A 570 -15.94 -34.10 -37.28
C ASP A 570 -14.91 -32.98 -37.17
N ILE A 571 -15.37 -31.76 -36.96
CA ILE A 571 -14.51 -30.62 -36.65
C ILE A 571 -15.10 -29.85 -35.48
N THR A 572 -14.31 -29.66 -34.43
CA THR A 572 -14.68 -28.80 -33.30
C THR A 572 -13.77 -27.59 -33.20
N PHE A 573 -14.30 -26.44 -32.79
CA PHE A 573 -13.55 -25.21 -32.69
C PHE A 573 -13.32 -24.77 -31.26
N ASN A 574 -12.09 -24.39 -30.97
CA ASN A 574 -11.74 -23.63 -29.78
C ASN A 574 -11.07 -22.31 -30.23
N GLY A 575 -11.87 -21.25 -30.27
CA GLY A 575 -11.47 -19.99 -30.89
C GLY A 575 -11.18 -20.19 -32.38
N TYR A 576 -9.96 -19.89 -32.81
CA TYR A 576 -9.50 -20.01 -34.20
C TYR A 576 -8.73 -21.32 -34.49
N LYS A 577 -8.77 -22.28 -33.59
CA LYS A 577 -8.20 -23.62 -33.78
C LYS A 577 -9.32 -24.62 -33.99
N GLY A 578 -9.25 -25.36 -35.10
CA GLY A 578 -10.16 -26.45 -35.41
C GLY A 578 -9.50 -27.81 -35.20
N THR A 579 -10.04 -28.62 -34.30
CA THR A 579 -9.59 -29.99 -34.13
C THR A 579 -10.38 -30.88 -35.10
N VAL A 580 -9.66 -31.62 -35.93
CA VAL A 580 -10.22 -32.49 -36.96
C VAL A 580 -10.25 -33.93 -36.45
N TYR A 581 -11.43 -34.54 -36.42
CA TYR A 581 -11.64 -35.95 -36.06
C TYR A 581 -11.79 -36.77 -37.36
N GLN A 582 -10.76 -37.48 -37.71
CA GLN A 582 -10.78 -38.31 -38.90
C GLN A 582 -11.68 -39.54 -38.72
N PRO A 583 -12.47 -39.93 -39.72
CA PRO A 583 -13.24 -41.17 -39.66
C PRO A 583 -12.34 -42.41 -39.58
N LEU A 584 -12.87 -43.47 -39.03
CA LEU A 584 -12.11 -44.74 -38.93
C LEU A 584 -11.73 -45.28 -40.32
N PRO A 585 -10.60 -45.97 -40.46
CA PRO A 585 -10.18 -46.55 -41.73
C PRO A 585 -11.29 -47.43 -42.34
N GLY A 586 -11.71 -47.12 -43.55
CA GLY A 586 -12.79 -47.82 -44.28
C GLY A 586 -14.19 -47.24 -44.11
N ALA A 587 -14.34 -46.18 -43.28
CA ALA A 587 -15.58 -45.40 -43.24
C ALA A 587 -15.64 -44.39 -44.42
N GLU A 588 -16.85 -44.01 -44.80
CA GLU A 588 -17.03 -42.94 -45.82
C GLU A 588 -16.49 -41.61 -45.31
N ALA A 589 -15.96 -40.78 -46.25
CA ALA A 589 -15.49 -39.46 -45.93
C ALA A 589 -16.65 -38.57 -45.47
N ALA A 590 -16.46 -37.87 -44.36
CA ALA A 590 -17.45 -36.92 -43.89
C ALA A 590 -17.29 -35.57 -44.60
N ASN A 591 -18.41 -34.98 -44.96
CA ASN A 591 -18.47 -33.63 -45.55
C ASN A 591 -18.94 -32.65 -44.46
N THR A 592 -18.04 -31.80 -43.98
CA THR A 592 -18.35 -30.81 -42.97
C THR A 592 -18.30 -29.40 -43.54
N LYS A 593 -19.39 -28.62 -43.40
CA LYS A 593 -19.43 -27.23 -43.70
C LYS A 593 -18.87 -26.42 -42.53
N ILE A 594 -17.83 -25.66 -42.74
CA ILE A 594 -17.32 -24.69 -41.78
C ILE A 594 -18.02 -23.37 -42.00
N THR A 595 -18.59 -22.78 -40.97
CA THR A 595 -19.22 -21.47 -40.97
C THR A 595 -18.44 -20.52 -40.06
N LEU A 596 -18.07 -19.39 -40.62
CA LEU A 596 -17.56 -18.23 -39.87
C LEU A 596 -18.75 -17.30 -39.61
N THR A 597 -18.87 -16.84 -38.37
CA THR A 597 -19.78 -15.73 -38.03
C THR A 597 -18.95 -14.62 -37.43
N VAL A 598 -19.11 -13.42 -37.98
CA VAL A 598 -18.43 -12.20 -37.54
C VAL A 598 -19.48 -11.20 -37.09
N THR A 599 -19.37 -10.75 -35.85
CA THR A 599 -20.33 -9.81 -35.26
C THR A 599 -19.60 -8.58 -34.75
N ASP A 600 -20.09 -7.40 -35.08
CA ASP A 600 -19.57 -6.14 -34.52
C ASP A 600 -19.81 -6.10 -33.02
N LYS A 601 -18.75 -5.94 -32.21
CA LYS A 601 -18.86 -5.87 -30.76
C LYS A 601 -19.63 -4.65 -30.25
N SER A 602 -19.70 -3.61 -31.04
CA SER A 602 -20.45 -2.40 -30.71
C SER A 602 -21.91 -2.43 -31.19
N ASN A 603 -22.24 -3.34 -32.13
CA ASN A 603 -23.59 -3.49 -32.65
C ASN A 603 -23.85 -4.94 -33.11
N ALA A 604 -24.44 -5.73 -32.24
CA ALA A 604 -24.72 -7.16 -32.49
C ALA A 604 -25.63 -7.42 -33.73
N GLU A 605 -26.33 -6.41 -34.23
CA GLU A 605 -27.12 -6.56 -35.44
C GLU A 605 -26.25 -6.54 -36.71
N VAL A 606 -25.06 -5.97 -36.66
CA VAL A 606 -24.09 -6.00 -37.77
C VAL A 606 -23.33 -7.33 -37.72
N THR A 607 -23.88 -8.29 -38.45
CA THR A 607 -23.33 -9.64 -38.53
C THR A 607 -23.18 -10.08 -39.97
N ALA A 608 -22.08 -10.78 -40.27
CA ALA A 608 -21.81 -11.39 -41.57
C ALA A 608 -21.37 -12.86 -41.36
N SER A 609 -21.58 -13.70 -42.40
CA SER A 609 -21.17 -15.09 -42.33
C SER A 609 -20.86 -15.69 -43.71
#